data_affd7d2d609b571ccd623e690547c113
#
_entry.id   affd7d2d609b571ccd623e690547c113
#
_cell.length_a   1.000
_cell.length_b   1.000
_cell.length_c   1.000
_cell.angle_alpha   90.00
_cell.angle_beta   90.00
_cell.angle_gamma   90.00
#
_symmetry.space_group_name_H-M   'P 1'
#
loop_
_entity.id
_entity.type
_entity.pdbx_description
1 polymer ?
#
loop_
_entity_poly.entity_id
_entity_poly.type
_entity_poly.pdbx_seq_one_letter_code
_entity_poly.pdbx_strand_id
1 'polypeptide(L)'
;MHRLIARVALFSSVGCALPALANEADGTVPRDIDSAFDGDYLILGAGVGYAPDYNGSDDYTLRPIGGFRASISDMRIFSSGVGIGADFIPDAKGARVKFALGPVVRYRANRTGKVRDEVVRLLPRLKATWEVGVTGGVSLEDIFHSRDSVSVRAEVRWTVAGNQGARIISTDVSYFTPLSRAAGIGASLGVDYINRDCADYHYSVSAQGAAASGLPTYQAHGGWKNSTARLYGGYDLDGNLRNGGWGIGGVVSFERLLGSAAQTPMTALRGSRDQWFVGFGLGYTF
;
A
#
# COMPACT_ATOMS: atom_id res chain seq x y z
N MET A 1 8.45 13.02 39.33
CA MET A 1 8.92 13.12 37.92
C MET A 1 8.47 11.85 37.19
N HIS A 2 7.27 11.87 36.64
CA HIS A 2 6.70 10.74 35.88
C HIS A 2 7.10 10.87 34.41
N ARG A 3 7.87 9.93 33.93
CA ARG A 3 8.17 9.79 32.50
C ARG A 3 6.96 9.18 31.80
N LEU A 4 6.22 9.99 31.08
CA LEU A 4 5.21 9.57 30.13
C LEU A 4 5.94 8.98 28.91
N ILE A 5 6.03 7.65 28.84
CA ILE A 5 6.47 6.96 27.62
C ILE A 5 5.25 6.86 26.72
N ALA A 6 5.15 7.76 25.77
CA ALA A 6 4.17 7.66 24.69
C ALA A 6 4.51 6.41 23.85
N ARG A 7 3.70 5.38 23.99
CA ARG A 7 3.72 4.22 23.08
C ARG A 7 3.10 4.65 21.76
N VAL A 8 3.93 5.04 20.81
CA VAL A 8 3.52 5.21 19.42
C VAL A 8 3.15 3.83 18.90
N ALA A 9 1.87 3.58 18.71
CA ALA A 9 1.37 2.39 18.06
C ALA A 9 1.77 2.46 16.58
N LEU A 10 2.65 1.55 16.16
CA LEU A 10 3.19 1.47 14.82
C LEU A 10 2.16 0.85 13.87
N PHE A 11 1.71 1.67 12.95
CA PHE A 11 0.72 1.33 11.94
C PHE A 11 1.37 0.70 10.72
N SER A 12 0.97 -0.51 10.38
CA SER A 12 1.18 -1.05 9.03
C SER A 12 0.01 -0.58 8.16
N SER A 13 0.10 0.63 7.62
CA SER A 13 -0.93 1.12 6.72
C SER A 13 -0.67 0.61 5.31
N VAL A 14 -1.62 -0.08 4.75
CA VAL A 14 -1.78 -0.15 3.30
C VAL A 14 -2.31 1.22 2.90
N GLY A 15 -1.51 2.00 2.22
CA GLY A 15 -1.92 3.32 1.75
C GLY A 15 -3.02 3.17 0.70
N CYS A 16 -4.28 3.14 1.16
CA CYS A 16 -5.42 3.38 0.30
C CYS A 16 -5.58 4.89 0.20
N ALA A 17 -4.86 5.52 -0.72
CA ALA A 17 -5.33 6.80 -1.22
C ALA A 17 -6.64 6.50 -1.97
N LEU A 18 -7.75 7.04 -1.48
CA LEU A 18 -8.98 7.07 -2.27
C LEU A 18 -8.64 7.77 -3.59
N PRO A 19 -8.94 7.17 -4.75
CA PRO A 19 -8.70 7.84 -6.01
C PRO A 19 -9.58 9.09 -6.08
N ALA A 20 -8.99 10.19 -6.49
CA ALA A 20 -9.73 11.38 -6.83
C ALA A 20 -10.58 11.10 -8.09
N LEU A 21 -11.86 11.11 -7.95
CA LEU A 21 -12.80 10.64 -8.95
C LEU A 21 -13.69 11.77 -9.45
N ALA A 22 -13.71 11.96 -10.73
CA ALA A 22 -14.62 12.87 -11.39
C ALA A 22 -15.37 12.18 -12.52
N ASN A 23 -16.68 12.29 -12.56
CA ASN A 23 -17.48 11.80 -13.68
C ASN A 23 -18.61 12.73 -14.11
N GLU A 24 -18.88 12.72 -15.39
CA GLU A 24 -20.17 13.10 -16.00
C GLU A 24 -20.67 11.95 -16.86
N ALA A 25 -21.87 11.47 -16.52
CA ALA A 25 -22.73 10.78 -17.45
C ALA A 25 -23.96 11.68 -17.59
N ASP A 26 -23.98 12.52 -18.57
CA ASP A 26 -25.09 12.99 -19.38
C ASP A 26 -24.71 14.26 -20.14
N GLY A 27 -25.09 14.34 -21.41
CA GLY A 27 -24.63 15.29 -22.41
C GLY A 27 -25.19 16.72 -22.33
N THR A 28 -25.40 17.30 -21.15
CA THR A 28 -25.88 18.68 -21.00
C THR A 28 -25.45 19.37 -19.72
N VAL A 29 -24.24 19.19 -19.23
CA VAL A 29 -23.75 19.99 -18.10
C VAL A 29 -22.68 20.97 -18.58
N PRO A 30 -22.74 22.26 -18.22
CA PRO A 30 -21.73 23.24 -18.59
C PRO A 30 -20.33 22.79 -18.17
N ARG A 31 -19.37 23.06 -19.04
CA ARG A 31 -17.95 22.70 -18.87
C ARG A 31 -17.21 23.44 -17.74
N ASP A 32 -17.90 24.26 -16.97
CA ASP A 32 -17.35 25.18 -15.98
C ASP A 32 -17.74 24.85 -14.53
N ILE A 33 -17.63 23.58 -14.12
CA ILE A 33 -17.55 23.30 -12.69
C ILE A 33 -16.08 22.98 -12.37
N ASP A 34 -15.41 23.92 -11.72
CA ASP A 34 -14.07 23.73 -11.16
C ASP A 34 -14.09 22.47 -10.28
N SER A 35 -13.23 21.52 -10.59
CA SER A 35 -13.07 20.34 -9.76
C SER A 35 -12.21 20.69 -8.55
N ALA A 36 -12.54 20.19 -7.37
CA ALA A 36 -11.69 20.29 -6.19
C ALA A 36 -10.24 19.76 -6.45
N PHE A 37 -10.05 19.03 -7.55
CA PHE A 37 -8.77 18.47 -7.97
C PHE A 37 -8.06 19.25 -9.08
N ASP A 38 -8.62 20.37 -9.55
CA ASP A 38 -8.03 21.22 -10.59
C ASP A 38 -6.98 22.21 -10.04
N GLY A 39 -6.82 22.25 -8.71
CA GLY A 39 -5.87 23.07 -7.99
C GLY A 39 -5.16 22.33 -6.87
N ASP A 40 -4.80 23.07 -5.85
CA ASP A 40 -4.29 22.49 -4.61
C ASP A 40 -5.42 21.80 -3.85
N TYR A 41 -5.19 20.59 -3.39
CA TYR A 41 -6.15 19.83 -2.59
C TYR A 41 -5.45 18.97 -1.55
N LEU A 42 -6.19 18.57 -0.53
CA LEU A 42 -5.75 17.62 0.48
C LEU A 42 -6.87 16.60 0.74
N ILE A 43 -6.55 15.33 0.60
CA ILE A 43 -7.40 14.21 1.01
C ILE A 43 -6.80 13.59 2.25
N LEU A 44 -7.58 13.45 3.30
CA LEU A 44 -7.23 12.71 4.51
C LEU A 44 -8.19 11.53 4.66
N GLY A 45 -7.65 10.35 4.98
CA GLY A 45 -8.46 9.16 5.20
C GLY A 45 -8.04 8.41 6.47
N ALA A 46 -9.02 7.86 7.17
CA ALA A 46 -8.81 7.01 8.32
C ALA A 46 -9.84 5.87 8.35
N GLY A 47 -9.45 4.73 8.88
CA GLY A 47 -10.33 3.58 8.91
C GLY A 47 -9.75 2.40 9.70
N VAL A 48 -10.29 1.22 9.42
CA VAL A 48 -9.84 -0.04 10.01
C VAL A 48 -9.53 -1.04 8.90
N GLY A 49 -8.50 -1.83 9.11
CA GLY A 49 -8.11 -2.92 8.23
C GLY A 49 -7.99 -4.24 9.00
N TYR A 50 -8.39 -5.32 8.37
CA TYR A 50 -8.21 -6.68 8.83
C TYR A 50 -7.11 -7.33 8.00
N ALA A 51 -6.01 -7.67 8.63
CA ALA A 51 -4.77 -8.08 7.99
C ALA A 51 -4.08 -9.22 8.74
N PRO A 52 -3.23 -10.01 8.06
CA PRO A 52 -2.37 -10.98 8.71
C PRO A 52 -1.51 -10.34 9.81
N ASP A 53 -1.28 -11.05 10.89
CA ASP A 53 -0.51 -10.56 12.03
C ASP A 53 0.96 -10.28 11.65
N TYR A 54 1.52 -11.12 10.80
CA TYR A 54 2.80 -10.92 10.12
C TYR A 54 2.69 -11.45 8.68
N ASN A 55 3.64 -11.13 7.83
CA ASN A 55 3.66 -11.59 6.45
C ASN A 55 3.89 -13.12 6.41
N GLY A 56 2.86 -13.86 5.99
CA GLY A 56 2.80 -15.32 6.02
C GLY A 56 1.97 -15.90 7.15
N SER A 57 1.36 -15.08 8.04
CA SER A 57 0.49 -15.55 9.12
C SER A 57 -0.87 -15.99 8.60
N ASP A 58 -1.46 -16.98 9.22
CA ASP A 58 -2.90 -17.32 9.11
C ASP A 58 -3.74 -16.71 10.23
N ASP A 59 -3.10 -16.12 11.24
CA ASP A 59 -3.73 -15.28 12.24
C ASP A 59 -3.94 -13.86 11.70
N TYR A 60 -5.14 -13.31 11.92
CA TYR A 60 -5.51 -11.98 11.47
C TYR A 60 -5.80 -11.03 12.62
N THR A 61 -5.57 -9.76 12.40
CA THR A 61 -5.80 -8.72 13.41
C THR A 61 -6.39 -7.47 12.81
N LEU A 62 -7.27 -6.82 13.57
CA LEU A 62 -7.75 -5.48 13.22
C LEU A 62 -6.65 -4.47 13.53
N ARG A 63 -6.42 -3.57 12.58
CA ARG A 63 -5.45 -2.48 12.68
C ARG A 63 -6.08 -1.18 12.20
N PRO A 64 -5.84 -0.07 12.85
CA PRO A 64 -6.17 1.22 12.28
C PRO A 64 -5.34 1.43 11.01
N ILE A 65 -5.98 1.97 10.00
CA ILE A 65 -5.37 2.37 8.75
C ILE A 65 -5.63 3.85 8.51
N GLY A 66 -4.74 4.49 7.78
CA GLY A 66 -4.92 5.89 7.41
C GLY A 66 -4.03 6.23 6.23
N GLY A 67 -4.35 7.32 5.59
CA GLY A 67 -3.57 7.80 4.46
C GLY A 67 -3.95 9.22 4.10
N PHE A 68 -3.14 9.80 3.24
CA PHE A 68 -3.38 11.11 2.70
C PHE A 68 -2.91 11.17 1.24
N ARG A 69 -3.47 12.13 0.51
CA ARG A 69 -2.99 12.57 -0.79
C ARG A 69 -3.16 14.08 -0.87
N ALA A 70 -2.13 14.77 -1.30
CA ALA A 70 -2.15 16.21 -1.50
C ALA A 70 -1.59 16.54 -2.89
N SER A 71 -2.11 17.61 -3.46
CA SER A 71 -1.50 18.31 -4.61
C SER A 71 -1.21 19.73 -4.14
N ILE A 72 0.01 20.18 -4.33
CA ILE A 72 0.45 21.53 -3.96
C ILE A 72 1.35 22.04 -5.09
N SER A 73 0.90 23.07 -5.79
CA SER A 73 1.64 23.65 -6.93
C SER A 73 2.11 22.59 -7.94
N ASP A 74 1.20 21.71 -8.36
CA ASP A 74 1.43 20.58 -9.27
C ASP A 74 2.32 19.44 -8.74
N MET A 75 2.86 19.57 -7.54
CA MET A 75 3.55 18.48 -6.85
C MET A 75 2.56 17.62 -6.08
N ARG A 76 2.60 16.31 -6.27
CA ARG A 76 1.73 15.36 -5.55
C ARG A 76 2.50 14.67 -4.46
N ILE A 77 1.93 14.63 -3.26
CA ILE A 77 2.46 13.91 -2.10
C ILE A 77 1.39 12.93 -1.63
N PHE A 78 1.77 11.69 -1.36
CA PHE A 78 0.80 10.65 -1.02
C PHE A 78 1.36 9.62 -0.04
N SER A 79 0.47 8.97 0.66
CA SER A 79 0.82 7.82 1.51
C SER A 79 1.29 6.64 0.66
N SER A 80 2.40 6.02 1.04
CA SER A 80 2.94 4.82 0.42
C SER A 80 3.21 3.77 1.51
N GLY A 81 2.22 2.92 1.79
CA GLY A 81 2.26 2.06 2.97
C GLY A 81 2.33 2.88 4.26
N VAL A 82 3.17 2.48 5.22
CA VAL A 82 3.56 3.32 6.37
C VAL A 82 4.71 4.23 5.92
N GLY A 83 4.41 5.19 5.07
CA GLY A 83 5.41 6.08 4.50
C GLY A 83 4.83 7.12 3.58
N ILE A 84 5.70 7.81 2.88
CA ILE A 84 5.36 8.94 2.03
C ILE A 84 6.06 8.76 0.69
N GLY A 85 5.32 8.99 -0.39
CA GLY A 85 5.85 9.16 -1.73
C GLY A 85 5.55 10.57 -2.24
N ALA A 86 6.34 11.03 -3.17
CA ALA A 86 6.08 12.26 -3.91
C ALA A 86 6.19 12.01 -5.41
N ASP A 87 5.54 12.87 -6.18
CA ASP A 87 5.64 12.93 -7.61
C ASP A 87 5.86 14.39 -8.00
N PHE A 88 6.95 14.63 -8.70
CA PHE A 88 7.40 15.97 -9.09
C PHE A 88 7.16 16.27 -10.57
N ILE A 89 6.53 15.36 -11.31
CA ILE A 89 6.21 15.59 -12.71
C ILE A 89 4.86 16.29 -12.81
N PRO A 90 4.80 17.54 -13.26
CA PRO A 90 3.54 18.24 -13.46
C PRO A 90 2.73 17.58 -14.57
N ASP A 91 1.42 17.49 -14.36
CA ASP A 91 0.52 17.05 -15.42
C ASP A 91 0.09 18.23 -16.29
N ALA A 92 0.28 18.13 -17.62
CA ALA A 92 -0.31 19.09 -18.52
C ALA A 92 -1.84 18.95 -18.51
N LYS A 93 -2.56 20.08 -18.43
CA LYS A 93 -4.03 20.08 -18.43
C LYS A 93 -4.56 19.36 -19.68
N GLY A 94 -5.45 18.39 -19.46
CA GLY A 94 -6.05 17.58 -20.51
C GLY A 94 -5.11 16.56 -21.16
N ALA A 95 -3.93 16.32 -20.60
CA ALA A 95 -3.02 15.29 -21.10
C ALA A 95 -3.62 13.89 -20.88
N ARG A 96 -3.67 13.11 -21.97
CA ARG A 96 -4.08 11.70 -21.90
C ARG A 96 -2.98 10.78 -21.38
N VAL A 97 -1.75 11.22 -21.44
CA VAL A 97 -0.58 10.50 -20.91
C VAL A 97 0.02 11.34 -19.80
N LYS A 98 0.09 10.77 -18.60
CA LYS A 98 0.67 11.40 -17.43
C LYS A 98 1.85 10.59 -16.95
N PHE A 99 2.91 11.26 -16.55
CA PHE A 99 4.09 10.63 -16.01
C PHE A 99 4.21 10.95 -14.53
N ALA A 100 4.80 10.05 -13.78
CA ALA A 100 5.10 10.24 -12.37
C ALA A 100 6.54 9.84 -12.09
N LEU A 101 7.26 10.65 -11.30
CA LEU A 101 8.58 10.33 -10.83
C LEU A 101 8.87 11.10 -9.54
N GLY A 102 9.34 10.39 -8.51
CA GLY A 102 9.73 11.04 -7.28
C GLY A 102 10.26 10.08 -6.22
N PRO A 103 10.65 10.61 -5.07
CA PRO A 103 11.17 9.82 -3.96
C PRO A 103 10.04 9.09 -3.22
N VAL A 104 10.44 8.02 -2.52
CA VAL A 104 9.59 7.31 -1.57
C VAL A 104 10.38 6.97 -0.33
N VAL A 105 9.74 7.11 0.83
CA VAL A 105 10.26 6.68 2.13
C VAL A 105 9.22 5.80 2.78
N ARG A 106 9.61 4.62 3.28
CA ARG A 106 8.72 3.70 3.99
C ARG A 106 9.31 3.21 5.29
N TYR A 107 8.45 3.01 6.25
CA TYR A 107 8.70 2.28 7.46
C TYR A 107 8.07 0.90 7.38
N ARG A 108 8.83 -0.14 7.68
CA ARG A 108 8.35 -1.53 7.68
C ARG A 108 8.54 -2.18 9.03
N ALA A 109 7.44 -2.66 9.60
CA ALA A 109 7.39 -3.36 10.87
C ALA A 109 6.78 -4.76 10.68
N ASN A 110 7.60 -5.74 10.28
CA ASN A 110 7.19 -7.13 10.17
C ASN A 110 7.78 -7.92 11.34
N ARG A 111 6.97 -8.59 12.14
CA ARG A 111 7.39 -9.35 13.36
C ARG A 111 8.23 -8.53 14.35
N THR A 112 8.00 -7.22 14.44
CA THR A 112 8.73 -6.34 15.38
C THR A 112 8.09 -6.32 16.75
N GLY A 113 6.81 -6.66 16.85
CA GLY A 113 6.02 -6.71 18.07
C GLY A 113 5.75 -8.14 18.56
N LYS A 114 4.73 -8.27 19.38
CA LYS A 114 4.22 -9.57 19.86
C LYS A 114 3.44 -10.23 18.71
N VAL A 115 3.86 -11.41 18.31
CA VAL A 115 3.20 -12.25 17.31
C VAL A 115 2.19 -13.17 18.02
N ARG A 116 1.04 -13.45 17.40
CA ARG A 116 -0.03 -14.30 17.96
C ARG A 116 0.34 -15.77 17.94
N ASP A 117 0.91 -16.25 16.83
CA ASP A 117 1.30 -17.64 16.69
C ASP A 117 2.28 -18.06 17.79
N GLU A 118 1.97 -19.17 18.48
CA GLU A 118 2.70 -19.64 19.66
C GLU A 118 4.12 -20.10 19.37
N VAL A 119 4.39 -20.56 18.17
CA VAL A 119 5.69 -21.04 17.73
C VAL A 119 6.51 -19.90 17.13
N VAL A 120 5.92 -19.13 16.21
CA VAL A 120 6.62 -18.02 15.53
C VAL A 120 7.02 -16.90 16.50
N ARG A 121 6.27 -16.69 17.58
CA ARG A 121 6.62 -15.70 18.62
C ARG A 121 7.91 -16.04 19.39
N LEU A 122 8.38 -17.30 19.34
CA LEU A 122 9.63 -17.72 19.96
C LEU A 122 10.85 -17.41 19.11
N LEU A 123 10.64 -17.09 17.83
CA LEU A 123 11.71 -16.63 16.97
C LEU A 123 12.24 -15.25 17.39
N PRO A 124 13.50 -14.92 17.12
CA PRO A 124 14.03 -13.59 17.38
C PRO A 124 13.16 -12.51 16.71
N ARG A 125 12.84 -11.46 17.47
CA ARG A 125 12.09 -10.30 16.95
C ARG A 125 12.94 -9.56 15.95
N LEU A 126 12.33 -9.15 14.85
CA LEU A 126 12.99 -8.30 13.88
C LEU A 126 12.99 -6.84 14.37
N LYS A 127 13.97 -6.09 13.95
CA LYS A 127 13.95 -4.63 14.07
C LYS A 127 13.12 -4.07 12.91
N ALA A 128 12.46 -2.96 13.16
CA ALA A 128 11.83 -2.22 12.08
C ALA A 128 12.88 -1.69 11.10
N THR A 129 12.48 -1.57 9.85
CA THR A 129 13.36 -1.09 8.78
C THR A 129 12.83 0.21 8.19
N TRP A 130 13.76 1.12 7.83
CA TRP A 130 13.48 2.28 7.01
C TRP A 130 13.97 2.03 5.61
N GLU A 131 13.09 2.24 4.65
CA GLU A 131 13.35 2.08 3.23
C GLU A 131 13.25 3.44 2.55
N VAL A 132 14.22 3.77 1.71
CA VAL A 132 14.20 4.94 0.83
C VAL A 132 14.32 4.48 -0.60
N GLY A 133 13.71 5.21 -1.52
CA GLY A 133 13.72 4.79 -2.90
C GLY A 133 13.16 5.80 -3.87
N VAL A 134 12.90 5.32 -5.07
CA VAL A 134 12.31 6.09 -6.16
C VAL A 134 11.08 5.35 -6.66
N THR A 135 10.02 6.08 -6.91
CA THR A 135 8.80 5.62 -7.58
C THR A 135 8.64 6.35 -8.89
N GLY A 136 8.19 5.64 -9.91
CA GLY A 136 7.88 6.22 -11.21
C GLY A 136 6.75 5.47 -11.88
N GLY A 137 6.08 6.11 -12.83
CA GLY A 137 4.97 5.49 -13.53
C GLY A 137 4.47 6.27 -14.72
N VAL A 138 3.55 5.65 -15.43
CA VAL A 138 2.79 6.24 -16.52
C VAL A 138 1.32 5.91 -16.34
N SER A 139 0.47 6.89 -16.57
CA SER A 139 -0.99 6.76 -16.57
C SER A 139 -1.53 7.15 -17.93
N LEU A 140 -2.46 6.36 -18.43
CA LEU A 140 -3.22 6.63 -19.64
C LEU A 140 -4.65 6.91 -19.24
N GLU A 141 -5.16 8.08 -19.60
CA GLU A 141 -6.51 8.52 -19.28
C GLU A 141 -7.46 8.33 -20.47
N ASP A 142 -8.76 8.19 -20.20
CA ASP A 142 -9.82 8.08 -21.21
C ASP A 142 -9.59 6.94 -22.22
N ILE A 143 -9.30 5.72 -21.72
CA ILE A 143 -8.96 4.57 -22.54
C ILE A 143 -10.23 3.89 -23.11
N PHE A 144 -11.14 3.49 -22.23
CA PHE A 144 -12.37 2.78 -22.60
C PHE A 144 -13.61 3.62 -22.35
N HIS A 145 -13.58 4.44 -21.32
CA HIS A 145 -14.65 5.34 -20.91
C HIS A 145 -14.07 6.69 -20.55
N SER A 146 -14.90 7.71 -20.56
CA SER A 146 -14.53 9.04 -20.07
C SER A 146 -14.06 8.96 -18.62
N ARG A 147 -12.82 9.42 -18.37
CA ARG A 147 -12.18 9.50 -17.04
C ARG A 147 -11.84 8.15 -16.39
N ASP A 148 -11.81 7.09 -17.15
CA ASP A 148 -11.09 5.91 -16.70
C ASP A 148 -9.58 6.09 -16.89
N SER A 149 -8.81 5.26 -16.21
CA SER A 149 -7.35 5.29 -16.37
C SER A 149 -6.74 3.91 -16.21
N VAL A 150 -5.69 3.67 -16.99
CA VAL A 150 -4.77 2.55 -16.81
C VAL A 150 -3.43 3.13 -16.39
N SER A 151 -2.88 2.64 -15.29
CA SER A 151 -1.58 3.11 -14.79
C SER A 151 -0.63 1.95 -14.61
N VAL A 152 0.63 2.16 -14.94
CA VAL A 152 1.74 1.27 -14.62
C VAL A 152 2.70 2.02 -13.73
N ARG A 153 3.06 1.41 -12.59
CA ARG A 153 3.99 2.00 -11.63
C ARG A 153 5.10 1.01 -11.29
N ALA A 154 6.30 1.53 -11.14
CA ALA A 154 7.45 0.80 -10.62
C ALA A 154 8.07 1.58 -9.46
N GLU A 155 8.58 0.84 -8.48
CA GLU A 155 9.21 1.41 -7.29
C GLU A 155 10.43 0.56 -6.91
N VAL A 156 11.55 1.20 -6.67
CA VAL A 156 12.77 0.56 -6.17
C VAL A 156 13.14 1.19 -4.84
N ARG A 157 13.27 0.36 -3.81
CA ARG A 157 13.61 0.78 -2.45
C ARG A 157 14.81 0.05 -1.91
N TRP A 158 15.61 0.76 -1.13
CA TRP A 158 16.75 0.24 -0.38
C TRP A 158 16.54 0.46 1.11
N THR A 159 16.88 -0.52 1.91
CA THR A 159 16.82 -0.37 3.36
C THR A 159 18.04 0.40 3.85
N VAL A 160 17.81 1.51 4.53
CA VAL A 160 18.86 2.39 5.09
C VAL A 160 19.06 2.22 6.60
N ALA A 161 18.10 1.60 7.28
CA ALA A 161 18.19 1.28 8.70
C ALA A 161 17.46 -0.03 9.03
N GLY A 162 18.00 -0.80 9.97
CA GLY A 162 17.42 -2.07 10.44
C GLY A 162 18.00 -3.29 9.72
N ASN A 163 17.98 -3.33 8.42
CA ASN A 163 18.59 -4.38 7.58
C ASN A 163 19.26 -3.75 6.36
N GLN A 164 20.50 -3.34 6.52
CA GLN A 164 21.27 -2.74 5.43
C GLN A 164 21.53 -3.75 4.31
N GLY A 165 21.52 -3.27 3.04
CA GLY A 165 21.71 -4.10 1.86
C GLY A 165 20.42 -4.68 1.27
N ALA A 166 19.31 -4.68 2.00
CA ALA A 166 18.03 -5.13 1.46
C ALA A 166 17.52 -4.19 0.36
N ARG A 167 17.01 -4.79 -0.72
CA ARG A 167 16.41 -4.10 -1.86
C ARG A 167 15.10 -4.76 -2.23
N ILE A 168 14.11 -3.92 -2.48
CA ILE A 168 12.77 -4.31 -2.90
C ILE A 168 12.46 -3.61 -4.22
N ILE A 169 11.96 -4.34 -5.20
CA ILE A 169 11.42 -3.83 -6.44
C ILE A 169 9.96 -4.21 -6.48
N SER A 170 9.08 -3.22 -6.61
CA SER A 170 7.64 -3.40 -6.71
C SER A 170 7.17 -2.88 -8.05
N THR A 171 6.28 -3.60 -8.71
CA THR A 171 5.59 -3.13 -9.92
C THR A 171 4.11 -3.41 -9.78
N ASP A 172 3.28 -2.50 -10.24
CA ASP A 172 1.85 -2.70 -10.31
C ASP A 172 1.24 -2.09 -11.58
N VAL A 173 0.17 -2.71 -12.04
CA VAL A 173 -0.71 -2.21 -13.08
C VAL A 173 -2.08 -2.03 -12.46
N SER A 174 -2.69 -0.89 -12.65
CA SER A 174 -4.02 -0.58 -12.12
C SER A 174 -4.94 -0.03 -13.19
N TYR A 175 -6.20 -0.38 -13.07
CA TYR A 175 -7.30 0.23 -13.82
C TYR A 175 -8.28 0.85 -12.86
N PHE A 176 -8.72 2.04 -13.19
CA PHE A 176 -9.73 2.76 -12.44
C PHE A 176 -10.83 3.24 -13.39
N THR A 177 -12.09 3.17 -12.95
CA THR A 177 -13.23 3.72 -13.70
C THR A 177 -14.29 4.31 -12.74
N PRO A 178 -14.84 5.49 -13.05
CA PRO A 178 -16.01 5.98 -12.36
C PRO A 178 -17.22 5.15 -12.74
N LEU A 179 -18.05 4.80 -11.74
CA LEU A 179 -19.32 4.09 -11.94
C LEU A 179 -20.49 5.07 -12.01
N SER A 180 -20.36 6.22 -11.37
CA SER A 180 -21.35 7.30 -11.35
C SER A 180 -20.68 8.61 -10.95
N ARG A 181 -21.48 9.68 -10.77
CA ARG A 181 -20.97 10.94 -10.19
C ARG A 181 -20.45 10.78 -8.77
N ALA A 182 -21.03 9.85 -8.01
CA ALA A 182 -20.73 9.64 -6.60
C ALA A 182 -19.79 8.44 -6.35
N ALA A 183 -19.58 7.54 -7.29
CA ALA A 183 -18.92 6.28 -7.05
C ALA A 183 -17.85 5.95 -8.09
N GLY A 184 -16.79 5.31 -7.66
CA GLY A 184 -15.79 4.76 -8.55
C GLY A 184 -15.15 3.48 -7.99
N ILE A 185 -14.58 2.69 -8.89
CA ILE A 185 -13.96 1.41 -8.59
C ILE A 185 -12.65 1.29 -9.34
N GLY A 186 -11.70 0.61 -8.73
CA GLY A 186 -10.44 0.27 -9.37
C GLY A 186 -9.96 -1.12 -8.98
N ALA A 187 -9.15 -1.67 -9.85
CA ALA A 187 -8.46 -2.95 -9.63
C ALA A 187 -6.97 -2.80 -9.92
N SER A 188 -6.13 -3.54 -9.23
CA SER A 188 -4.71 -3.58 -9.54
C SER A 188 -4.12 -4.98 -9.40
N LEU A 189 -3.08 -5.23 -10.18
CA LEU A 189 -2.23 -6.41 -10.09
C LEU A 189 -0.79 -5.95 -9.88
N GLY A 190 -0.12 -6.53 -8.92
CA GLY A 190 1.24 -6.17 -8.59
C GLY A 190 2.10 -7.35 -8.22
N VAL A 191 3.42 -7.17 -8.30
CA VAL A 191 4.43 -8.14 -7.88
C VAL A 191 5.57 -7.45 -7.17
N ASP A 192 6.13 -8.12 -6.16
CA ASP A 192 7.34 -7.70 -5.46
C ASP A 192 8.48 -8.67 -5.73
N TYR A 193 9.64 -8.13 -6.05
CA TYR A 193 10.91 -8.83 -6.07
C TYR A 193 11.81 -8.34 -4.94
N ILE A 194 12.47 -9.25 -4.24
CA ILE A 194 13.39 -8.94 -3.14
C ILE A 194 14.76 -9.58 -3.38
N ASN A 195 15.82 -8.88 -2.98
CA ASN A 195 17.14 -9.47 -3.02
C ASN A 195 17.37 -10.43 -1.84
N ARG A 196 18.54 -11.09 -1.83
CA ARG A 196 18.92 -12.08 -0.83
C ARG A 196 18.88 -11.50 0.59
N ASP A 197 19.42 -10.30 0.81
CA ASP A 197 19.51 -9.70 2.14
C ASP A 197 18.11 -9.41 2.72
N CYS A 198 17.18 -8.97 1.88
CA CYS A 198 15.78 -8.79 2.26
C CYS A 198 15.11 -10.12 2.59
N ALA A 199 15.33 -11.14 1.77
CA ALA A 199 14.76 -12.46 1.98
C ALA A 199 15.30 -13.11 3.24
N ASP A 200 16.61 -13.10 3.43
CA ASP A 200 17.29 -13.68 4.60
C ASP A 200 16.78 -13.06 5.89
N TYR A 201 16.70 -11.73 5.95
CA TYR A 201 16.25 -11.02 7.14
C TYR A 201 14.81 -11.35 7.54
N HIS A 202 13.90 -11.44 6.57
CA HIS A 202 12.48 -11.60 6.86
C HIS A 202 12.01 -13.04 6.94
N TYR A 203 12.66 -13.96 6.24
CA TYR A 203 12.13 -15.30 5.99
C TYR A 203 13.08 -16.45 6.42
N SER A 204 14.34 -16.19 6.76
CA SER A 204 15.21 -17.23 7.28
C SER A 204 14.87 -17.61 8.73
N VAL A 205 15.13 -18.87 9.06
CA VAL A 205 15.07 -19.42 10.42
C VAL A 205 16.48 -19.85 10.81
N SER A 206 17.12 -19.08 11.69
CA SER A 206 18.47 -19.37 12.18
C SER A 206 18.50 -20.60 13.08
N ALA A 207 19.68 -21.19 13.32
CA ALA A 207 19.86 -22.29 14.25
C ALA A 207 19.33 -21.96 15.67
N GLN A 208 19.58 -20.73 16.14
CA GLN A 208 19.05 -20.25 17.42
C GLN A 208 17.51 -20.18 17.40
N GLY A 209 16.93 -19.65 16.31
CA GLY A 209 15.49 -19.59 16.14
C GLY A 209 14.85 -20.98 16.08
N ALA A 210 15.49 -21.91 15.36
CA ALA A 210 15.06 -23.31 15.27
C ALA A 210 15.07 -23.99 16.64
N ALA A 211 16.14 -23.83 17.42
CA ALA A 211 16.25 -24.38 18.76
C ALA A 211 15.17 -23.82 19.73
N ALA A 212 14.83 -22.54 19.61
CA ALA A 212 13.83 -21.88 20.44
C ALA A 212 12.38 -22.25 20.07
N SER A 213 12.09 -22.40 18.78
CA SER A 213 10.73 -22.55 18.25
C SER A 213 10.35 -23.99 17.87
N GLY A 214 11.35 -24.85 17.67
CA GLY A 214 11.14 -26.20 17.11
C GLY A 214 10.92 -26.22 15.58
N LEU A 215 10.95 -25.05 14.92
CA LEU A 215 10.89 -24.99 13.46
C LEU A 215 12.22 -25.45 12.85
N PRO A 216 12.20 -26.07 11.66
CA PRO A 216 13.45 -26.40 10.95
C PRO A 216 14.20 -25.13 10.58
N THR A 217 15.55 -25.22 10.55
CA THR A 217 16.39 -24.15 9.98
C THR A 217 16.04 -23.93 8.52
N TYR A 218 16.06 -22.67 8.10
CA TYR A 218 15.75 -22.32 6.73
C TYR A 218 16.58 -21.11 6.30
N GLN A 219 17.19 -21.19 5.14
CA GLN A 219 17.89 -20.07 4.52
C GLN A 219 17.11 -19.57 3.33
N ALA A 220 16.59 -18.35 3.44
CA ALA A 220 15.83 -17.73 2.38
C ALA A 220 16.74 -17.16 1.29
N HIS A 221 16.23 -17.14 0.08
CA HIS A 221 16.90 -16.61 -1.10
C HIS A 221 16.09 -15.49 -1.73
N GLY A 222 16.76 -14.55 -2.40
CA GLY A 222 16.12 -13.51 -3.20
C GLY A 222 15.30 -14.11 -4.34
N GLY A 223 14.33 -13.35 -4.81
CA GLY A 223 13.43 -13.75 -5.88
C GLY A 223 12.08 -13.04 -5.80
N TRP A 224 11.10 -13.54 -6.54
CA TRP A 224 9.72 -13.06 -6.44
C TRP A 224 9.15 -13.38 -5.07
N LYS A 225 8.75 -12.32 -4.36
CA LYS A 225 8.23 -12.41 -2.99
C LYS A 225 6.74 -12.71 -2.98
N ASN A 226 5.99 -12.02 -3.82
CA ASN A 226 4.53 -12.17 -3.90
C ASN A 226 3.98 -11.76 -5.27
N SER A 227 2.72 -12.11 -5.48
CA SER A 227 1.81 -11.46 -6.41
C SER A 227 0.59 -10.98 -5.65
N THR A 228 0.07 -9.80 -6.01
CA THR A 228 -1.05 -9.17 -5.31
C THR A 228 -2.13 -8.78 -6.32
N ALA A 229 -3.37 -9.14 -6.03
CA ALA A 229 -4.55 -8.63 -6.71
C ALA A 229 -5.34 -7.77 -5.72
N ARG A 230 -5.82 -6.61 -6.16
CA ARG A 230 -6.51 -5.65 -5.31
C ARG A 230 -7.74 -5.10 -6.02
N LEU A 231 -8.84 -5.01 -5.28
CA LEU A 231 -10.06 -4.31 -5.69
C LEU A 231 -10.33 -3.21 -4.65
N TYR A 232 -10.59 -2.01 -5.11
CA TYR A 232 -10.86 -0.87 -4.25
C TYR A 232 -11.94 0.02 -4.85
N GLY A 233 -12.64 0.76 -4.00
CA GLY A 233 -13.65 1.69 -4.48
C GLY A 233 -14.01 2.71 -3.42
N GLY A 234 -14.71 3.74 -3.86
CA GLY A 234 -15.16 4.82 -3.01
C GLY A 234 -16.52 5.36 -3.44
N TYR A 235 -17.21 5.96 -2.47
CA TYR A 235 -18.46 6.63 -2.65
C TYR A 235 -18.42 7.98 -1.91
N ASP A 236 -18.76 9.02 -2.62
CA ASP A 236 -18.89 10.37 -2.08
C ASP A 236 -20.28 10.57 -1.47
N LEU A 237 -20.33 11.11 -0.24
CA LEU A 237 -21.55 11.14 0.56
C LEU A 237 -22.54 12.25 0.14
N ASP A 238 -22.07 13.26 -0.56
CA ASP A 238 -22.94 14.30 -1.12
C ASP A 238 -23.30 14.07 -2.61
N GLY A 239 -22.78 12.95 -3.16
CA GLY A 239 -23.17 12.49 -4.48
C GLY A 239 -22.32 13.03 -5.63
N ASN A 240 -21.20 13.71 -5.35
CA ASN A 240 -20.33 14.26 -6.38
C ASN A 240 -18.84 14.20 -5.98
N LEU A 241 -18.13 13.22 -6.46
CA LEU A 241 -16.70 13.01 -6.23
C LEU A 241 -15.78 14.18 -6.63
N ARG A 242 -16.31 15.23 -7.29
CA ARG A 242 -15.50 16.35 -7.79
C ARG A 242 -15.49 17.58 -6.88
N ASN A 243 -16.47 17.74 -6.00
CA ASN A 243 -16.63 18.95 -5.19
C ASN A 243 -15.88 18.89 -3.84
N GLY A 244 -15.23 17.75 -3.54
CA GLY A 244 -14.64 17.51 -2.24
C GLY A 244 -15.66 17.05 -1.21
N GLY A 245 -15.33 17.12 0.08
CA GLY A 245 -16.23 16.70 1.15
C GLY A 245 -15.97 15.29 1.67
N TRP A 246 -16.98 14.69 2.29
CA TRP A 246 -16.89 13.37 2.92
C TRP A 246 -17.12 12.23 1.94
N GLY A 247 -16.26 11.24 2.01
CA GLY A 247 -16.42 9.98 1.25
C GLY A 247 -16.15 8.76 2.12
N ILE A 248 -16.67 7.64 1.68
CA ILE A 248 -16.37 6.31 2.24
C ILE A 248 -15.58 5.52 1.21
N GLY A 249 -14.68 4.66 1.68
CA GLY A 249 -13.90 3.82 0.78
C GLY A 249 -13.60 2.46 1.37
N GLY A 250 -13.38 1.51 0.48
CA GLY A 250 -13.03 0.16 0.85
C GLY A 250 -12.03 -0.48 -0.10
N VAL A 251 -11.34 -1.48 0.40
CA VAL A 251 -10.36 -2.26 -0.36
C VAL A 251 -10.38 -3.71 0.09
N VAL A 252 -10.28 -4.60 -0.88
CA VAL A 252 -10.01 -6.02 -0.68
C VAL A 252 -8.74 -6.35 -1.45
N SER A 253 -7.80 -7.00 -0.82
CA SER A 253 -6.54 -7.41 -1.44
C SER A 253 -6.29 -8.88 -1.16
N PHE A 254 -5.90 -9.60 -2.18
CA PHE A 254 -5.38 -10.96 -2.12
C PHE A 254 -3.90 -10.93 -2.51
N GLU A 255 -3.04 -11.37 -1.60
CA GLU A 255 -1.61 -11.52 -1.83
C GLU A 255 -1.23 -13.00 -1.73
N ARG A 256 -0.58 -13.52 -2.76
CA ARG A 256 0.00 -14.85 -2.73
C ARG A 256 1.52 -14.75 -2.59
N LEU A 257 2.03 -15.25 -1.50
CA LEU A 257 3.47 -15.34 -1.27
C LEU A 257 4.10 -16.37 -2.22
N LEU A 258 5.30 -16.06 -2.69
CA LEU A 258 6.06 -16.84 -3.67
C LEU A 258 7.47 -17.16 -3.13
N GLY A 259 8.18 -18.06 -3.80
CA GLY A 259 9.57 -18.36 -3.51
C GLY A 259 9.85 -18.59 -2.02
N SER A 260 10.90 -17.99 -1.52
CA SER A 260 11.31 -18.14 -0.12
C SER A 260 10.31 -17.63 0.90
N ALA A 261 9.49 -16.64 0.55
CA ALA A 261 8.44 -16.13 1.43
C ALA A 261 7.32 -17.15 1.67
N ALA A 262 7.01 -17.97 0.64
CA ALA A 262 6.03 -19.05 0.75
C ALA A 262 6.60 -20.31 1.41
N GLN A 263 7.90 -20.59 1.18
CA GLN A 263 8.55 -21.84 1.59
C GLN A 263 9.12 -21.78 3.01
N THR A 264 9.27 -20.60 3.60
CA THR A 264 9.75 -20.49 4.98
C THR A 264 8.87 -21.29 5.93
N PRO A 265 9.45 -22.01 6.92
CA PRO A 265 8.69 -22.76 7.93
C PRO A 265 7.62 -21.92 8.66
N MET A 266 7.85 -20.63 8.79
CA MET A 266 6.85 -19.71 9.37
C MET A 266 5.58 -19.62 8.55
N THR A 267 5.68 -19.67 7.23
CA THR A 267 4.53 -19.65 6.30
C THR A 267 4.00 -21.05 6.01
N ALA A 268 4.91 -21.99 5.71
CA ALA A 268 4.54 -23.31 5.22
C ALA A 268 3.99 -24.24 6.31
N LEU A 269 4.42 -24.10 7.57
CA LEU A 269 4.03 -24.96 8.70
C LEU A 269 3.13 -24.25 9.70
N ARG A 270 3.21 -22.94 9.82
CA ARG A 270 2.55 -22.15 10.88
C ARG A 270 1.71 -20.99 10.32
N GLY A 271 1.45 -20.96 9.04
CA GLY A 271 0.73 -19.86 8.43
C GLY A 271 0.15 -20.23 7.06
N SER A 272 -0.04 -19.22 6.23
CA SER A 272 -0.57 -19.36 4.89
C SER A 272 0.21 -18.51 3.89
N ARG A 273 0.45 -19.06 2.72
CA ARG A 273 0.96 -18.26 1.59
C ARG A 273 -0.12 -17.37 0.96
N ASP A 274 -1.38 -17.70 1.21
CA ASP A 274 -2.52 -16.95 0.68
C ASP A 274 -3.00 -15.99 1.76
N GLN A 275 -2.80 -14.68 1.51
CA GLN A 275 -2.97 -13.60 2.46
C GLN A 275 -4.10 -12.68 2.00
N TRP A 276 -5.04 -12.39 2.86
CA TRP A 276 -6.10 -11.44 2.58
C TRP A 276 -5.92 -10.15 3.37
N PHE A 277 -6.35 -9.07 2.79
CA PHE A 277 -6.51 -7.80 3.49
C PHE A 277 -7.86 -7.22 3.11
N VAL A 278 -8.60 -6.76 4.11
CA VAL A 278 -9.85 -6.01 3.91
C VAL A 278 -9.75 -4.73 4.72
N GLY A 279 -10.01 -3.60 4.09
CA GLY A 279 -9.99 -2.30 4.71
C GLY A 279 -11.22 -1.48 4.36
N PHE A 280 -11.67 -0.67 5.31
CA PHE A 280 -12.77 0.25 5.15
C PHE A 280 -12.51 1.52 5.94
N GLY A 281 -12.91 2.67 5.41
CA GLY A 281 -12.68 3.95 6.07
C GLY A 281 -13.49 5.10 5.52
N LEU A 282 -13.30 6.23 6.19
CA LEU A 282 -13.83 7.54 5.82
C LEU A 282 -12.69 8.42 5.33
N GLY A 283 -12.97 9.28 4.37
CA GLY A 283 -12.05 10.30 3.89
C GLY A 283 -12.75 11.65 3.78
N TYR A 284 -11.93 12.70 3.84
CA TYR A 284 -12.38 14.06 3.59
C TYR A 284 -11.43 14.73 2.60
N THR A 285 -12.01 15.38 1.59
CA THR A 285 -11.28 16.16 0.59
C THR A 285 -11.53 17.65 0.83
N PHE A 286 -10.44 18.39 1.04
CA PHE A 286 -10.39 19.83 1.26
C PHE A 286 -10.11 20.55 -0.05
#